data_0fbd2d3611ab84db0cf070506fd25e38
#
_entry.id   0fbd2d3611ab84db0cf070506fd25e38
#
_cell.length_a   1.000
_cell.length_b   1.000
_cell.length_c   1.000
_cell.angle_alpha   90.00
_cell.angle_beta   90.00
_cell.angle_gamma   90.00
#
_symmetry.space_group_name_H-M   'P 1'
#
loop_
_entity.id
_entity.type
_entity.pdbx_description
1 polymer ?
#
loop_
_entity_poly.entity_id
_entity_poly.type
_entity_poly.pdbx_seq_one_letter_code
_entity_poly.pdbx_strand_id
1 'polypeptide(L)'
;MPIVLGIDIGTTAVKACLVSGEAHVMSNSTVEYSMQCLSSPFPKGSETDVSSVLVAVLSAVRALDLPRFPPTAVALCGQMHGIVWWSAKDLVDGVNQVLSSTSKTVPTAWSSLISWQDGRCDGAFLDACRSRVPDHLSPLSSGYGIATFAHVMQHSPCQVERFDTCGTIMDLVAFALCGHTRPTDATMDTTNAFSWGAFDSQAHAWPASAVSALGIPVDILPRVVRPGSIVGMMASRTTSVFANVIAASSIPVYAPMGDHPCSVLALLHVHHVVSPVEVAMINIGTSAQLSYVETPSSRPDDDENRRDGNSYSFEKRPYFGSQDLYVAAALTGGNVFARFVANCVQWATDLGVPSTASDGRMFANVIAMGLQRTDTALTCRPTFGGERSQSANNTTGQLSNMAMDNWSIGDMSAAIARGIVTNLIELLPKRKQIELRRRRFCPTLKLVANLKRAVCRVLGSGNALLRNALLQHFVQAEFAPNAVVLCRESDAAVGAALVVLQYGAPSI
;
A
#
# COMPACT_ATOMS: atom_id res chain seq x y z
N MET A 1 -29.18 10.45 7.26
CA MET A 1 -28.32 9.30 6.92
C MET A 1 -26.91 9.57 7.42
N PRO A 2 -26.20 8.59 7.95
CA PRO A 2 -24.81 8.78 8.35
C PRO A 2 -23.96 9.14 7.12
N ILE A 3 -23.02 10.05 7.30
CA ILE A 3 -22.01 10.43 6.28
C ILE A 3 -20.64 10.20 6.87
N VAL A 4 -19.81 9.42 6.22
CA VAL A 4 -18.45 9.13 6.66
C VAL A 4 -17.47 9.97 5.82
N LEU A 5 -16.62 10.73 6.51
CA LEU A 5 -15.45 11.38 5.90
C LEU A 5 -14.33 10.35 5.79
N GLY A 6 -14.01 9.92 4.57
CA GLY A 6 -12.86 9.08 4.27
C GLY A 6 -11.66 9.93 3.85
N ILE A 7 -10.48 9.64 4.39
CA ILE A 7 -9.22 10.35 4.06
C ILE A 7 -8.15 9.30 3.75
N ASP A 8 -7.54 9.38 2.57
CA ASP A 8 -6.39 8.59 2.14
C ASP A 8 -5.14 9.47 2.10
N ILE A 9 -4.18 9.18 2.97
CA ILE A 9 -2.91 9.91 3.07
C ILE A 9 -1.84 9.13 2.28
N GLY A 10 -1.87 9.29 0.95
CA GLY A 10 -0.92 8.65 0.04
C GLY A 10 0.45 9.32 0.04
N THR A 11 1.39 8.76 -0.73
CA THR A 11 2.78 9.26 -0.81
C THR A 11 2.91 10.58 -1.57
N THR A 12 2.10 10.78 -2.62
CA THR A 12 2.18 11.95 -3.51
C THR A 12 0.94 12.81 -3.52
N ALA A 13 -0.16 12.32 -2.96
CA ALA A 13 -1.43 13.03 -2.88
C ALA A 13 -2.22 12.59 -1.66
N VAL A 14 -3.02 13.51 -1.15
CA VAL A 14 -4.09 13.21 -0.19
C VAL A 14 -5.41 13.25 -0.94
N LYS A 15 -6.22 12.20 -0.74
CA LYS A 15 -7.60 12.15 -1.21
C LYS A 15 -8.56 12.19 -0.04
N ALA A 16 -9.68 12.87 -0.23
CA ALA A 16 -10.75 12.89 0.74
C ALA A 16 -12.10 12.72 0.06
N CYS A 17 -13.05 12.07 0.72
CA CYS A 17 -14.39 11.87 0.23
C CYS A 17 -15.42 11.88 1.35
N LEU A 18 -16.67 12.20 0.99
CA LEU A 18 -17.85 12.07 1.84
C LEU A 18 -18.69 10.92 1.27
N VAL A 19 -18.90 9.88 2.06
CA VAL A 19 -19.63 8.67 1.65
C VAL A 19 -20.91 8.53 2.50
N SER A 20 -22.07 8.40 1.83
CA SER A 20 -23.35 8.19 2.52
C SER A 20 -23.47 6.79 3.11
N GLY A 21 -24.41 6.59 4.04
CA GLY A 21 -24.71 5.27 4.60
C GLY A 21 -25.13 4.22 3.57
N GLU A 22 -25.54 4.63 2.36
CA GLU A 22 -25.82 3.77 1.22
C GLU A 22 -24.57 3.54 0.34
N ALA A 23 -23.40 3.94 0.82
CA ALA A 23 -22.11 3.81 0.14
C ALA A 23 -21.97 4.62 -1.17
N HIS A 24 -22.72 5.72 -1.32
CA HIS A 24 -22.56 6.65 -2.44
C HIS A 24 -21.57 7.76 -2.10
N VAL A 25 -20.68 8.06 -3.02
CA VAL A 25 -19.76 9.20 -2.90
C VAL A 25 -20.53 10.51 -3.17
N MET A 26 -20.67 11.35 -2.16
CA MET A 26 -21.38 12.62 -2.20
C MET A 26 -20.51 13.79 -2.61
N SER A 27 -19.23 13.77 -2.24
CA SER A 27 -18.20 14.76 -2.57
C SER A 27 -16.83 14.10 -2.50
N ASN A 28 -15.90 14.52 -3.34
CA ASN A 28 -14.52 14.05 -3.29
C ASN A 28 -13.54 15.16 -3.63
N SER A 29 -12.30 14.98 -3.23
CA SER A 29 -11.19 15.89 -3.52
C SER A 29 -9.89 15.14 -3.60
N THR A 30 -8.93 15.70 -4.35
CA THR A 30 -7.55 15.21 -4.41
C THR A 30 -6.63 16.42 -4.38
N VAL A 31 -5.66 16.39 -3.48
CA VAL A 31 -4.61 17.39 -3.36
C VAL A 31 -3.27 16.73 -3.54
N GLU A 32 -2.62 17.02 -4.66
CA GLU A 32 -1.23 16.63 -4.87
C GLU A 32 -0.33 17.49 -4.00
N TYR A 33 0.67 16.89 -3.41
CA TYR A 33 1.72 17.60 -2.70
C TYR A 33 3.09 17.04 -3.09
N SER A 34 4.06 17.92 -3.27
CA SER A 34 5.43 17.47 -3.41
C SER A 34 5.96 17.20 -2.01
N MET A 35 6.31 15.96 -1.75
CA MET A 35 7.08 15.63 -0.56
C MET A 35 8.37 16.46 -0.59
N GLN A 36 8.53 17.36 0.36
CA GLN A 36 9.85 17.97 0.60
C GLN A 36 10.72 16.84 1.17
N CYS A 37 11.46 16.16 0.27
CA CYS A 37 12.46 15.20 0.68
C CYS A 37 13.51 15.95 1.51
N LEU A 38 13.59 15.59 2.78
CA LEU A 38 14.66 16.07 3.64
C LEU A 38 15.93 15.30 3.28
N SER A 39 17.08 15.95 3.40
CA SER A 39 18.36 15.26 3.21
C SER A 39 18.55 14.25 4.33
N SER A 40 18.48 12.96 3.98
CA SER A 40 18.78 11.88 4.92
C SER A 40 20.30 11.71 5.05
N PRO A 41 20.82 11.51 6.26
CA PRO A 41 22.23 11.17 6.46
C PRO A 41 22.57 9.74 5.99
N PHE A 42 21.56 8.94 5.68
CA PHE A 42 21.71 7.55 5.24
C PHE A 42 21.61 7.41 3.73
N PRO A 43 22.51 6.63 3.09
CA PRO A 43 22.35 6.24 1.71
C PRO A 43 20.99 5.58 1.47
N LYS A 44 20.28 5.97 0.41
CA LYS A 44 18.92 5.52 0.09
C LYS A 44 17.85 5.87 1.17
N GLY A 45 18.12 6.82 2.05
CA GLY A 45 17.14 7.32 3.01
C GLY A 45 16.03 8.09 2.30
N SER A 46 14.79 7.92 2.78
CA SER A 46 13.61 8.63 2.29
C SER A 46 12.84 9.24 3.46
N GLU A 47 13.11 10.52 3.69
CA GLU A 47 12.51 11.28 4.79
C GLU A 47 11.69 12.44 4.24
N THR A 48 10.51 12.68 4.85
CA THR A 48 9.54 13.69 4.40
C THR A 48 9.15 14.60 5.56
N ASP A 49 8.94 15.88 5.26
CA ASP A 49 8.36 16.82 6.22
C ASP A 49 6.87 16.52 6.47
N VAL A 50 6.55 16.24 7.73
CA VAL A 50 5.17 15.97 8.18
C VAL A 50 4.26 17.19 8.01
N SER A 51 4.80 18.40 8.13
CA SER A 51 4.00 19.63 8.00
C SER A 51 3.35 19.74 6.61
N SER A 52 4.06 19.34 5.56
CA SER A 52 3.53 19.34 4.19
C SER A 52 2.36 18.37 4.04
N VAL A 53 2.43 17.21 4.69
CA VAL A 53 1.34 16.22 4.70
C VAL A 53 0.11 16.78 5.44
N LEU A 54 0.30 17.38 6.63
CA LEU A 54 -0.79 17.97 7.42
C LEU A 54 -1.54 19.07 6.64
N VAL A 55 -0.79 19.93 5.96
CA VAL A 55 -1.37 20.99 5.10
C VAL A 55 -2.17 20.39 3.94
N ALA A 56 -1.65 19.32 3.31
CA ALA A 56 -2.35 18.62 2.22
C ALA A 56 -3.65 17.96 2.72
N VAL A 57 -3.62 17.32 3.89
CA VAL A 57 -4.83 16.73 4.53
C VAL A 57 -5.89 17.81 4.77
N LEU A 58 -5.50 18.94 5.39
CA LEU A 58 -6.43 20.04 5.64
C LEU A 58 -7.01 20.61 4.34
N SER A 59 -6.16 20.76 3.31
CA SER A 59 -6.57 21.28 2.00
C SER A 59 -7.55 20.35 1.28
N ALA A 60 -7.31 19.03 1.33
CA ALA A 60 -8.21 18.05 0.77
C ALA A 60 -9.57 18.05 1.47
N VAL A 61 -9.58 18.14 2.79
CA VAL A 61 -10.83 18.21 3.57
C VAL A 61 -11.58 19.51 3.30
N ARG A 62 -10.89 20.66 3.20
CA ARG A 62 -11.52 21.97 2.88
C ARG A 62 -12.18 22.00 1.51
N ALA A 63 -11.71 21.23 0.56
CA ALA A 63 -12.25 21.18 -0.80
C ALA A 63 -13.56 20.39 -0.91
N LEU A 64 -14.00 19.71 0.15
CA LEU A 64 -15.25 18.96 0.20
C LEU A 64 -16.44 19.87 0.49
N ASP A 65 -17.63 19.48 0.03
CA ASP A 65 -18.89 20.17 0.33
C ASP A 65 -19.42 19.80 1.73
N LEU A 66 -18.64 20.12 2.77
CA LEU A 66 -18.95 19.85 4.17
C LEU A 66 -20.26 20.52 4.67
N PRO A 67 -20.59 21.75 4.25
CA PRO A 67 -21.84 22.38 4.67
C PRO A 67 -23.09 21.63 4.22
N ARG A 68 -23.04 21.03 3.02
CA ARG A 68 -24.14 20.27 2.46
C ARG A 68 -24.20 18.84 3.01
N PHE A 69 -23.03 18.27 3.27
CA PHE A 69 -22.89 16.87 3.70
C PHE A 69 -22.03 16.79 4.96
N PRO A 70 -22.53 17.24 6.14
CA PRO A 70 -21.77 17.21 7.37
C PRO A 70 -21.46 15.76 7.80
N PRO A 71 -20.18 15.42 8.04
CA PRO A 71 -19.81 14.06 8.41
C PRO A 71 -20.25 13.73 9.84
N THR A 72 -20.61 12.48 10.04
CA THR A 72 -20.97 11.89 11.34
C THR A 72 -19.88 10.95 11.87
N ALA A 73 -18.85 10.68 11.09
CA ALA A 73 -17.70 9.86 11.45
C ALA A 73 -16.51 10.18 10.57
N VAL A 74 -15.29 9.86 11.03
CA VAL A 74 -14.04 10.00 10.28
C VAL A 74 -13.34 8.66 10.17
N ALA A 75 -12.98 8.28 8.95
CA ALA A 75 -12.17 7.11 8.60
C ALA A 75 -10.89 7.57 7.92
N LEU A 76 -9.75 6.95 8.26
CA LEU A 76 -8.47 7.25 7.66
C LEU A 76 -7.84 5.98 7.09
N CYS A 77 -7.14 6.16 5.98
CA CYS A 77 -6.17 5.18 5.50
C CYS A 77 -4.97 5.92 4.87
N GLY A 78 -3.98 5.20 4.43
CA GLY A 78 -2.87 5.81 3.71
C GLY A 78 -1.66 4.91 3.57
N GLN A 79 -0.53 5.54 3.21
CA GLN A 79 0.74 4.86 2.95
C GLN A 79 1.17 4.00 4.14
N MET A 80 1.32 2.72 3.87
CA MET A 80 1.70 1.72 4.87
C MET A 80 3.21 1.77 5.15
N HIS A 81 3.62 1.09 6.21
CA HIS A 81 5.00 0.77 6.57
C HIS A 81 5.82 1.91 7.19
N GLY A 82 5.68 3.15 6.72
CA GLY A 82 6.47 4.28 7.21
C GLY A 82 6.31 4.53 8.72
N ILE A 83 7.28 5.24 9.32
CA ILE A 83 7.28 5.56 10.76
C ILE A 83 7.53 7.05 11.00
N VAL A 84 6.84 7.58 11.99
CA VAL A 84 7.02 8.92 12.56
C VAL A 84 6.94 8.82 14.08
N TRP A 85 7.73 9.62 14.78
CA TRP A 85 7.71 9.76 16.25
C TRP A 85 7.18 11.14 16.61
N TRP A 86 6.47 11.25 17.74
CA TRP A 86 5.96 12.53 18.22
C TRP A 86 5.89 12.59 19.76
N SER A 87 5.84 13.81 20.26
CA SER A 87 5.51 14.09 21.67
C SER A 87 3.99 14.13 21.80
N ALA A 88 3.41 13.19 22.54
CA ALA A 88 1.96 13.11 22.72
C ALA A 88 1.35 14.40 23.26
N LYS A 89 2.04 15.02 24.22
CA LYS A 89 1.58 16.25 24.88
C LYS A 89 1.63 17.49 23.97
N ASP A 90 2.62 17.57 23.03
CA ASP A 90 2.88 18.76 22.23
C ASP A 90 2.30 18.68 20.82
N LEU A 91 1.82 17.49 20.38
CA LEU A 91 1.39 17.26 19.00
C LEU A 91 0.26 18.18 18.56
N VAL A 92 -0.80 18.30 19.36
CA VAL A 92 -2.01 19.08 18.98
C VAL A 92 -1.66 20.55 18.78
N ASP A 93 -0.87 21.11 19.67
CA ASP A 93 -0.42 22.51 19.57
C ASP A 93 0.48 22.72 18.36
N GLY A 94 1.41 21.79 18.10
CA GLY A 94 2.26 21.82 16.91
C GLY A 94 1.45 21.76 15.60
N VAL A 95 0.45 20.87 15.53
CA VAL A 95 -0.46 20.76 14.36
C VAL A 95 -1.24 22.06 14.17
N ASN A 96 -1.84 22.59 15.22
CA ASN A 96 -2.58 23.87 15.17
C ASN A 96 -1.68 25.02 14.72
N GLN A 97 -0.44 25.06 15.20
CA GLN A 97 0.55 26.06 14.78
C GLN A 97 0.82 25.97 13.28
N VAL A 98 1.11 24.79 12.74
CA VAL A 98 1.36 24.58 11.29
C VAL A 98 0.15 24.96 10.45
N LEU A 99 -1.05 24.56 10.87
CA LEU A 99 -2.26 24.74 10.10
C LEU A 99 -2.88 26.16 10.19
N SER A 100 -2.52 26.94 11.21
CA SER A 100 -3.02 28.30 11.43
C SER A 100 -2.02 29.38 11.04
N SER A 101 -0.74 29.04 10.92
CA SER A 101 0.36 30.02 10.84
C SER A 101 0.85 30.21 9.41
N THR A 102 1.15 31.44 9.07
CA THR A 102 2.04 31.81 7.96
C THR A 102 3.52 31.71 8.36
N SER A 103 3.83 31.29 9.58
CA SER A 103 5.18 31.18 10.11
C SER A 103 5.89 29.92 9.62
N LYS A 104 7.14 30.07 9.20
CA LYS A 104 8.01 28.98 8.70
C LYS A 104 8.74 28.21 9.82
N THR A 105 8.41 28.43 11.08
CA THR A 105 9.02 27.66 12.19
C THR A 105 8.46 26.24 12.19
N VAL A 106 9.33 25.25 11.97
CA VAL A 106 8.97 23.83 12.05
C VAL A 106 8.77 23.46 13.51
N PRO A 107 7.60 22.95 13.90
CA PRO A 107 7.36 22.49 15.25
C PRO A 107 8.33 21.35 15.62
N THR A 108 8.73 21.31 16.87
CA THR A 108 9.58 20.24 17.41
C THR A 108 8.77 19.06 17.93
N ALA A 109 7.44 19.06 17.72
CA ALA A 109 6.52 18.10 18.28
C ALA A 109 6.59 16.71 17.60
N TRP A 110 7.21 16.59 16.43
CA TRP A 110 7.38 15.33 15.70
C TRP A 110 8.74 15.24 14.99
N SER A 111 9.07 14.03 14.54
CA SER A 111 10.23 13.75 13.67
C SER A 111 9.89 13.97 12.18
N SER A 112 10.85 13.81 11.29
CA SER A 112 10.54 13.50 9.89
C SER A 112 9.75 12.20 9.79
N LEU A 113 8.90 12.08 8.75
CA LEU A 113 8.33 10.80 8.34
C LEU A 113 9.38 10.02 7.55
N ILE A 114 9.82 8.89 8.06
CA ILE A 114 10.62 7.93 7.29
C ILE A 114 9.65 7.05 6.52
N SER A 115 9.65 7.17 5.18
CA SER A 115 8.64 6.54 4.34
C SER A 115 8.93 5.05 4.07
N TRP A 116 7.96 4.35 3.50
CA TRP A 116 8.09 2.96 3.06
C TRP A 116 9.14 2.75 1.94
N GLN A 117 9.55 3.81 1.27
CA GLN A 117 10.58 3.80 0.23
C GLN A 117 12.00 3.84 0.80
N ASP A 118 12.13 3.99 2.12
CA ASP A 118 13.42 4.08 2.79
C ASP A 118 14.22 2.79 2.69
N GLY A 119 15.42 2.91 2.19
CA GLY A 119 16.33 1.78 1.94
C GLY A 119 17.50 1.69 2.93
N ARG A 120 17.45 2.37 4.10
CA ARG A 120 18.53 2.35 5.09
C ARG A 120 18.81 0.97 5.70
N CYS A 121 17.78 0.13 5.82
CA CYS A 121 17.91 -1.23 6.30
C CYS A 121 18.36 -2.13 5.14
N ASP A 122 19.65 -2.38 5.04
CA ASP A 122 20.23 -3.28 4.03
C ASP A 122 20.00 -4.76 4.38
N GLY A 123 20.41 -5.66 3.47
CA GLY A 123 20.22 -7.10 3.65
C GLY A 123 20.92 -7.65 4.88
N ALA A 124 22.15 -7.21 5.17
CA ALA A 124 22.91 -7.70 6.32
C ALA A 124 22.27 -7.28 7.66
N PHE A 125 21.79 -6.03 7.74
CA PHE A 125 21.06 -5.52 8.89
C PHE A 125 19.75 -6.29 9.09
N LEU A 126 18.98 -6.50 8.01
CA LEU A 126 17.71 -7.25 8.08
C LEU A 126 17.92 -8.70 8.53
N ASP A 127 18.96 -9.37 8.02
CA ASP A 127 19.27 -10.77 8.42
C ASP A 127 19.67 -10.84 9.90
N ALA A 128 20.43 -9.87 10.39
CA ALA A 128 20.74 -9.76 11.82
C ALA A 128 19.49 -9.49 12.69
N CYS A 129 18.53 -8.70 12.22
CA CYS A 129 17.25 -8.49 12.90
C CYS A 129 16.39 -9.76 12.89
N ARG A 130 16.25 -10.42 11.74
CA ARG A 130 15.46 -11.65 11.57
C ARG A 130 15.95 -12.77 12.45
N SER A 131 17.25 -12.91 12.65
CA SER A 131 17.82 -13.94 13.55
C SER A 131 17.43 -13.77 15.04
N ARG A 132 16.89 -12.61 15.42
CA ARG A 132 16.46 -12.29 16.80
C ARG A 132 14.94 -12.37 16.99
N VAL A 133 14.19 -12.54 15.88
CA VAL A 133 12.72 -12.49 15.87
C VAL A 133 12.18 -13.87 15.46
N PRO A 134 11.20 -14.44 16.18
CA PRO A 134 10.58 -15.70 15.80
C PRO A 134 9.94 -15.68 14.41
N ASP A 135 10.07 -16.76 13.64
CA ASP A 135 9.61 -16.88 12.25
C ASP A 135 8.09 -16.78 12.08
N HIS A 136 7.30 -17.02 13.13
CA HIS A 136 5.84 -16.94 13.06
C HIS A 136 5.30 -15.50 13.10
N LEU A 137 6.14 -14.51 13.45
CA LEU A 137 5.77 -13.11 13.46
C LEU A 137 5.75 -12.54 12.04
N SER A 138 5.10 -11.39 11.87
CA SER A 138 5.08 -10.72 10.57
C SER A 138 6.51 -10.35 10.11
N PRO A 139 6.78 -10.41 8.79
CA PRO A 139 8.13 -10.32 8.26
C PRO A 139 8.75 -8.94 8.47
N LEU A 140 10.08 -8.90 8.64
CA LEU A 140 10.86 -7.67 8.61
C LEU A 140 11.38 -7.40 7.20
N SER A 141 11.21 -6.16 6.72
CA SER A 141 11.67 -5.73 5.41
C SER A 141 12.18 -4.28 5.45
N SER A 142 12.95 -3.89 4.44
CA SER A 142 13.37 -2.49 4.28
C SER A 142 12.15 -1.58 4.11
N GLY A 143 12.17 -0.43 4.76
CA GLY A 143 11.04 0.51 4.78
C GLY A 143 9.91 0.12 5.74
N TYR A 144 9.98 -1.01 6.45
CA TYR A 144 9.02 -1.39 7.49
C TYR A 144 9.34 -0.72 8.82
N GLY A 145 8.30 -0.26 9.53
CA GLY A 145 8.44 0.57 10.73
C GLY A 145 9.33 -0.04 11.81
N ILE A 146 9.16 -1.32 12.14
CA ILE A 146 9.98 -1.99 13.18
C ILE A 146 11.44 -2.13 12.74
N ALA A 147 11.72 -2.50 11.48
CA ALA A 147 13.09 -2.58 10.99
C ALA A 147 13.75 -1.19 10.98
N THR A 148 13.03 -0.17 10.52
CA THR A 148 13.49 1.22 10.52
C THR A 148 13.73 1.73 11.94
N PHE A 149 12.84 1.42 12.88
CA PHE A 149 13.01 1.80 14.28
C PHE A 149 14.25 1.14 14.90
N ALA A 150 14.43 -0.16 14.70
CA ALA A 150 15.63 -0.87 15.17
C ALA A 150 16.92 -0.25 14.60
N HIS A 151 16.90 0.14 13.32
CA HIS A 151 18.03 0.81 12.68
C HIS A 151 18.33 2.18 13.33
N VAL A 152 17.29 2.98 13.58
CA VAL A 152 17.45 4.29 14.23
C VAL A 152 17.98 4.14 15.66
N MET A 153 17.46 3.18 16.43
CA MET A 153 17.95 2.89 17.77
C MET A 153 19.42 2.48 17.80
N GLN A 154 19.87 1.73 16.80
CA GLN A 154 21.26 1.28 16.72
C GLN A 154 22.22 2.39 16.26
N HIS A 155 21.82 3.29 15.36
CA HIS A 155 22.74 4.21 14.68
C HIS A 155 22.55 5.68 15.08
N SER A 156 21.38 6.08 15.55
CA SER A 156 21.04 7.47 15.84
C SER A 156 19.92 7.61 16.88
N PRO A 157 20.05 7.00 18.09
CA PRO A 157 18.98 6.96 19.09
C PRO A 157 18.56 8.38 19.53
N CYS A 158 19.46 9.35 19.53
CA CYS A 158 19.15 10.75 19.91
C CYS A 158 18.08 11.40 19.02
N GLN A 159 17.82 10.87 17.82
CA GLN A 159 16.74 11.36 16.95
C GLN A 159 15.35 11.13 17.53
N VAL A 160 15.20 10.12 18.39
CA VAL A 160 13.90 9.69 18.91
C VAL A 160 13.74 9.82 20.42
N GLU A 161 14.81 10.04 21.17
CA GLU A 161 14.82 10.13 22.64
C GLU A 161 13.87 11.17 23.23
N ARG A 162 13.55 12.23 22.47
CA ARG A 162 12.64 13.30 22.90
C ARG A 162 11.16 12.99 22.70
N PHE A 163 10.84 11.89 22.04
CA PHE A 163 9.47 11.50 21.71
C PHE A 163 9.03 10.32 22.59
N ASP A 164 7.76 10.29 22.91
CA ASP A 164 7.16 9.29 23.78
C ASP A 164 6.13 8.41 23.05
N THR A 165 5.98 8.61 21.73
CA THR A 165 4.97 7.93 20.91
C THR A 165 5.49 7.77 19.50
N CYS A 166 5.02 6.73 18.79
CA CYS A 166 5.30 6.53 17.37
C CYS A 166 4.09 5.91 16.66
N GLY A 167 4.13 5.91 15.33
CA GLY A 167 3.08 5.32 14.49
C GLY A 167 3.32 5.59 13.03
N THR A 168 2.33 5.27 12.19
CA THR A 168 2.26 5.74 10.82
C THR A 168 1.86 7.21 10.79
N ILE A 169 1.98 7.84 9.63
CA ILE A 169 1.49 9.22 9.45
C ILE A 169 -0.02 9.34 9.69
N MET A 170 -0.79 8.28 9.38
CA MET A 170 -2.22 8.27 9.62
C MET A 170 -2.54 8.19 11.11
N ASP A 171 -1.76 7.44 11.89
CA ASP A 171 -1.92 7.34 13.34
C ASP A 171 -1.64 8.69 14.01
N LEU A 172 -0.61 9.42 13.57
CA LEU A 172 -0.33 10.78 14.01
C LEU A 172 -1.53 11.72 13.74
N VAL A 173 -2.10 11.66 12.52
CA VAL A 173 -3.25 12.50 12.15
C VAL A 173 -4.47 12.13 12.98
N ALA A 174 -4.76 10.83 13.18
CA ALA A 174 -5.88 10.38 14.02
C ALA A 174 -5.72 10.83 15.48
N PHE A 175 -4.49 10.73 16.03
CA PHE A 175 -4.16 11.18 17.36
C PHE A 175 -4.42 12.69 17.53
N ALA A 176 -4.02 13.49 16.53
CA ALA A 176 -4.26 14.93 16.53
C ALA A 176 -5.76 15.28 16.35
N LEU A 177 -6.49 14.56 15.49
CA LEU A 177 -7.93 14.72 15.30
C LEU A 177 -8.72 14.50 16.60
N CYS A 178 -8.32 13.50 17.38
CA CYS A 178 -8.92 13.20 18.68
C CYS A 178 -8.52 14.17 19.78
N GLY A 179 -7.48 14.98 19.57
CA GLY A 179 -6.95 15.84 20.62
C GLY A 179 -6.27 15.07 21.76
N HIS A 180 -5.73 13.90 21.47
CA HIS A 180 -5.03 13.06 22.44
C HIS A 180 -3.74 13.72 22.93
N THR A 181 -3.39 13.49 24.20
CA THR A 181 -2.22 14.08 24.85
C THR A 181 -1.40 13.08 25.65
N ARG A 182 -1.81 11.81 25.70
CA ARG A 182 -1.12 10.76 26.45
C ARG A 182 -0.60 9.69 25.49
N PRO A 183 0.63 9.20 25.67
CA PRO A 183 1.19 8.13 24.83
C PRO A 183 0.32 6.88 24.75
N THR A 184 -0.37 6.53 25.85
CA THR A 184 -1.28 5.38 25.93
C THR A 184 -2.51 5.47 25.03
N ASP A 185 -2.83 6.66 24.51
CA ASP A 185 -3.94 6.85 23.58
C ASP A 185 -3.55 6.54 22.12
N ALA A 186 -2.25 6.34 21.84
CA ALA A 186 -1.77 5.96 20.53
C ALA A 186 -2.24 4.54 20.15
N THR A 187 -2.75 4.41 18.97
CA THR A 187 -3.29 3.15 18.44
C THR A 187 -2.83 2.91 17.02
N MET A 188 -2.72 1.65 16.64
CA MET A 188 -2.47 1.19 15.27
C MET A 188 -3.39 0.02 14.97
N ASP A 189 -3.97 -0.04 13.78
CA ASP A 189 -4.79 -1.18 13.39
C ASP A 189 -3.95 -2.41 12.99
N THR A 190 -4.57 -3.59 12.96
CA THR A 190 -3.87 -4.84 12.65
C THR A 190 -3.30 -4.88 11.23
N THR A 191 -3.87 -4.14 10.25
CA THR A 191 -3.35 -4.12 8.88
C THR A 191 -2.02 -3.36 8.80
N ASN A 192 -1.89 -2.26 9.53
CA ASN A 192 -0.65 -1.49 9.65
C ASN A 192 0.35 -2.18 10.57
N ALA A 193 -0.09 -2.74 11.71
CA ALA A 193 0.78 -3.45 12.64
C ALA A 193 1.47 -4.65 11.97
N PHE A 194 0.73 -5.46 11.18
CA PHE A 194 1.33 -6.52 10.38
C PHE A 194 2.40 -5.98 9.41
N SER A 195 2.07 -4.90 8.73
CA SER A 195 2.95 -4.28 7.73
C SER A 195 4.15 -3.54 8.33
N TRP A 196 4.17 -3.34 9.64
CA TRP A 196 5.32 -2.80 10.35
C TRP A 196 6.39 -3.84 10.65
N GLY A 197 6.02 -5.12 10.69
CA GLY A 197 6.91 -6.25 11.00
C GLY A 197 6.96 -6.61 12.47
N ALA A 198 7.43 -7.82 12.76
CA ALA A 198 7.54 -8.39 14.11
C ALA A 198 6.23 -8.38 14.93
N PHE A 199 5.09 -8.37 14.27
CA PHE A 199 3.76 -8.39 14.88
C PHE A 199 3.23 -9.82 15.00
N ASP A 200 2.64 -10.16 16.15
CA ASP A 200 1.96 -11.43 16.35
C ASP A 200 0.48 -11.33 15.92
N SER A 201 0.18 -11.89 14.75
CA SER A 201 -1.17 -11.88 14.19
C SER A 201 -2.16 -12.78 14.94
N GLN A 202 -1.68 -13.73 15.74
CA GLN A 202 -2.53 -14.62 16.54
C GLN A 202 -2.89 -13.94 17.88
N ALA A 203 -1.87 -13.37 18.54
CA ALA A 203 -2.06 -12.64 19.79
C ALA A 203 -2.67 -11.24 19.58
N HIS A 204 -2.67 -10.72 18.36
CA HIS A 204 -3.01 -9.32 18.03
C HIS A 204 -2.25 -8.30 18.87
N ALA A 205 -0.95 -8.52 19.08
CA ALA A 205 -0.12 -7.71 19.96
C ALA A 205 1.34 -7.64 19.49
N TRP A 206 2.06 -6.68 20.02
CA TRP A 206 3.51 -6.61 19.93
C TRP A 206 4.15 -7.62 20.90
N PRO A 207 4.95 -8.60 20.45
CA PRO A 207 5.63 -9.54 21.35
C PRO A 207 6.80 -8.83 22.02
N ALA A 208 6.65 -8.48 23.30
CA ALA A 208 7.61 -7.67 24.04
C ALA A 208 9.04 -8.19 23.97
N SER A 209 9.23 -9.52 24.06
CA SER A 209 10.57 -10.14 23.99
C SER A 209 11.24 -9.93 22.63
N ALA A 210 10.50 -10.09 21.52
CA ALA A 210 11.03 -9.92 20.17
C ALA A 210 11.35 -8.44 19.89
N VAL A 211 10.45 -7.53 20.27
CA VAL A 211 10.65 -6.08 20.13
C VAL A 211 11.86 -5.60 20.93
N SER A 212 11.99 -6.02 22.20
CA SER A 212 13.14 -5.67 23.05
C SER A 212 14.45 -6.26 22.51
N ALA A 213 14.43 -7.45 21.91
CA ALA A 213 15.60 -8.05 21.28
C ALA A 213 16.13 -7.24 20.09
N LEU A 214 15.27 -6.42 19.46
CA LEU A 214 15.64 -5.45 18.41
C LEU A 214 16.14 -4.10 18.97
N GLY A 215 16.18 -3.94 20.30
CA GLY A 215 16.58 -2.68 20.96
C GLY A 215 15.49 -1.61 20.98
N ILE A 216 14.24 -1.96 20.74
CA ILE A 216 13.10 -1.03 20.69
C ILE A 216 12.41 -1.00 22.07
N PRO A 217 12.17 0.18 22.67
CA PRO A 217 11.31 0.32 23.84
C PRO A 217 9.87 -0.07 23.52
N VAL A 218 9.31 -1.04 24.26
CA VAL A 218 7.96 -1.58 23.96
C VAL A 218 6.84 -0.59 24.26
N ASP A 219 7.04 0.21 25.28
CA ASP A 219 6.09 1.20 25.80
C ASP A 219 5.85 2.40 24.88
N ILE A 220 6.74 2.65 23.92
CA ILE A 220 6.53 3.69 22.89
C ILE A 220 5.66 3.21 21.72
N LEU A 221 5.47 1.88 21.56
CA LEU A 221 4.69 1.33 20.47
C LEU A 221 3.19 1.56 20.70
N PRO A 222 2.43 1.87 19.62
CA PRO A 222 0.99 2.08 19.71
C PRO A 222 0.26 0.80 20.12
N ARG A 223 -0.82 0.95 20.88
CA ARG A 223 -1.71 -0.16 21.23
C ARG A 223 -2.41 -0.69 19.95
N VAL A 224 -2.35 -1.99 19.72
CA VAL A 224 -2.96 -2.59 18.53
C VAL A 224 -4.48 -2.71 18.71
N VAL A 225 -5.23 -2.36 17.67
CA VAL A 225 -6.69 -2.42 17.62
C VAL A 225 -7.16 -3.09 16.31
N ARG A 226 -8.40 -3.52 16.25
CA ARG A 226 -8.97 -4.08 15.02
C ARG A 226 -9.41 -2.98 14.07
N PRO A 227 -9.39 -3.20 12.74
CA PRO A 227 -10.03 -2.29 11.79
C PRO A 227 -11.49 -2.03 12.16
N GLY A 228 -11.95 -0.80 11.99
CA GLY A 228 -13.32 -0.40 12.40
C GLY A 228 -13.49 -0.13 13.90
N SER A 229 -12.42 -0.16 14.71
CA SER A 229 -12.45 0.29 16.11
C SER A 229 -12.48 1.81 16.19
N ILE A 230 -13.24 2.37 17.11
CA ILE A 230 -13.20 3.80 17.46
C ILE A 230 -11.92 4.03 18.30
N VAL A 231 -11.11 4.98 17.89
CA VAL A 231 -9.86 5.34 18.58
C VAL A 231 -9.99 6.61 19.41
N GLY A 232 -11.05 7.36 19.21
CA GLY A 232 -11.42 8.53 20.00
C GLY A 232 -12.57 9.27 19.37
N MET A 233 -12.98 10.34 20.05
CA MET A 233 -13.93 11.30 19.52
C MET A 233 -13.16 12.51 19.00
N MET A 234 -13.60 13.11 17.91
CA MET A 234 -12.99 14.32 17.39
C MET A 234 -12.95 15.43 18.44
N ALA A 235 -11.83 16.11 18.52
CA ALA A 235 -11.59 17.21 19.43
C ALA A 235 -12.60 18.36 19.26
N SER A 236 -12.63 19.27 20.23
CA SER A 236 -13.46 20.47 20.15
C SER A 236 -13.03 21.38 18.99
N ARG A 237 -14.00 22.03 18.35
CA ARG A 237 -13.77 23.04 17.30
C ARG A 237 -12.96 24.24 17.77
N THR A 238 -12.93 24.50 19.07
CA THR A 238 -12.16 25.59 19.67
C THR A 238 -10.71 25.23 19.91
N THR A 239 -10.38 23.94 19.98
CA THR A 239 -9.03 23.44 20.30
C THR A 239 -8.31 22.80 19.12
N SER A 240 -9.01 22.55 18.00
CA SER A 240 -8.44 21.89 16.82
C SER A 240 -8.84 22.59 15.53
N VAL A 241 -7.85 22.92 14.73
CA VAL A 241 -8.05 23.47 13.37
C VAL A 241 -8.78 22.47 12.47
N PHE A 242 -8.48 21.20 12.57
CA PHE A 242 -9.19 20.15 11.82
C PHE A 242 -10.69 20.12 12.19
N ALA A 243 -11.01 20.08 13.47
CA ALA A 243 -12.41 20.05 13.92
C ALA A 243 -13.17 21.32 13.53
N ASN A 244 -12.49 22.46 13.51
CA ASN A 244 -13.10 23.71 13.02
C ASN A 244 -13.42 23.65 11.53
N VAL A 245 -12.53 23.13 10.69
CA VAL A 245 -12.72 23.00 9.24
C VAL A 245 -13.79 21.96 8.92
N ILE A 246 -13.77 20.79 9.58
CA ILE A 246 -14.79 19.75 9.40
C ILE A 246 -16.15 20.20 9.91
N ALA A 247 -16.19 21.28 10.69
CA ALA A 247 -17.39 21.86 11.31
C ALA A 247 -18.16 20.85 12.21
N ALA A 248 -17.47 19.82 12.70
CA ALA A 248 -17.99 18.78 13.57
C ALA A 248 -17.15 18.70 14.85
N SER A 249 -17.77 18.23 15.93
CA SER A 249 -17.10 17.88 17.19
C SER A 249 -17.78 16.66 17.78
N SER A 250 -17.02 15.89 18.54
CA SER A 250 -17.54 14.69 19.20
C SER A 250 -18.11 13.63 18.22
N ILE A 251 -17.63 13.60 16.98
CA ILE A 251 -17.89 12.49 16.07
C ILE A 251 -16.79 11.44 16.22
N PRO A 252 -17.09 10.15 16.05
CA PRO A 252 -16.10 9.09 16.19
C PRO A 252 -15.03 9.18 15.10
N VAL A 253 -13.78 8.99 15.52
CA VAL A 253 -12.62 8.78 14.65
C VAL A 253 -12.27 7.31 14.75
N TYR A 254 -12.17 6.65 13.60
CA TYR A 254 -11.88 5.22 13.52
C TYR A 254 -10.39 4.97 13.29
N ALA A 255 -9.91 3.80 13.71
CA ALA A 255 -8.53 3.39 13.56
C ALA A 255 -8.06 3.52 12.11
N PRO A 256 -6.94 4.21 11.86
CA PRO A 256 -6.37 4.32 10.53
C PRO A 256 -5.93 2.96 9.98
N MET A 257 -6.18 2.72 8.70
CA MET A 257 -5.90 1.45 8.03
C MET A 257 -4.88 1.63 6.88
N GLY A 258 -4.36 0.55 6.36
CA GLY A 258 -3.54 0.58 5.15
C GLY A 258 -4.35 0.98 3.91
N ASP A 259 -3.74 1.72 2.99
CA ASP A 259 -4.34 2.12 1.71
C ASP A 259 -4.65 0.92 0.81
N HIS A 260 -3.77 -0.07 0.76
CA HIS A 260 -3.96 -1.25 -0.07
C HIS A 260 -5.20 -2.09 0.31
N PRO A 261 -5.41 -2.53 1.58
CA PRO A 261 -6.62 -3.23 1.95
C PRO A 261 -7.89 -2.39 1.72
N CYS A 262 -7.85 -1.08 1.95
CA CYS A 262 -8.98 -0.18 1.67
C CYS A 262 -9.27 -0.09 0.16
N SER A 263 -8.25 0.02 -0.69
CA SER A 263 -8.41 0.00 -2.16
C SER A 263 -9.03 -1.31 -2.65
N VAL A 264 -8.63 -2.43 -2.07
CA VAL A 264 -9.23 -3.74 -2.36
C VAL A 264 -10.72 -3.75 -2.03
N LEU A 265 -11.11 -3.26 -0.85
CA LEU A 265 -12.53 -3.20 -0.47
C LEU A 265 -13.34 -2.27 -1.39
N ALA A 266 -12.81 -1.10 -1.72
CA ALA A 266 -13.46 -0.18 -2.64
C ALA A 266 -13.69 -0.83 -4.02
N LEU A 267 -12.69 -1.54 -4.52
CA LEU A 267 -12.76 -2.23 -5.80
C LEU A 267 -13.83 -3.34 -5.80
N LEU A 268 -13.86 -4.16 -4.75
CA LEU A 268 -14.86 -5.21 -4.59
C LEU A 268 -16.28 -4.62 -4.51
N HIS A 269 -16.43 -3.48 -3.80
CA HIS A 269 -17.71 -2.80 -3.67
C HIS A 269 -18.23 -2.25 -5.00
N VAL A 270 -17.39 -1.49 -5.73
CA VAL A 270 -17.75 -0.88 -7.03
C VAL A 270 -18.18 -1.95 -8.05
N HIS A 271 -17.56 -3.13 -7.99
CA HIS A 271 -17.89 -4.23 -8.89
C HIS A 271 -18.97 -5.19 -8.37
N HIS A 272 -19.67 -4.80 -7.27
CA HIS A 272 -20.75 -5.58 -6.66
C HIS A 272 -20.35 -7.05 -6.42
N VAL A 273 -19.14 -7.26 -5.90
CA VAL A 273 -18.62 -8.59 -5.59
C VAL A 273 -19.26 -9.10 -4.33
N VAL A 274 -20.09 -10.14 -4.45
CA VAL A 274 -20.78 -10.76 -3.32
C VAL A 274 -19.84 -11.69 -2.55
N SER A 275 -18.95 -12.38 -3.26
CA SER A 275 -17.96 -13.30 -2.67
C SER A 275 -16.54 -12.88 -3.05
N PRO A 276 -15.82 -12.21 -2.15
CA PRO A 276 -14.45 -11.75 -2.45
C PRO A 276 -13.46 -12.89 -2.70
N VAL A 277 -13.77 -14.10 -2.22
CA VAL A 277 -12.93 -15.31 -2.40
C VAL A 277 -12.79 -15.73 -3.87
N GLU A 278 -13.71 -15.29 -4.74
CA GLU A 278 -13.74 -15.67 -6.15
C GLU A 278 -13.09 -14.63 -7.07
N VAL A 279 -12.45 -13.61 -6.50
CA VAL A 279 -11.89 -12.48 -7.23
C VAL A 279 -10.40 -12.35 -6.97
N ALA A 280 -9.62 -12.31 -8.05
CA ALA A 280 -8.22 -11.88 -8.00
C ALA A 280 -8.13 -10.41 -8.45
N MET A 281 -7.29 -9.65 -7.80
CA MET A 281 -7.06 -8.24 -8.11
C MET A 281 -5.61 -8.03 -8.51
N ILE A 282 -5.38 -7.49 -9.70
CA ILE A 282 -4.04 -7.15 -10.18
C ILE A 282 -3.91 -5.64 -10.30
N ASN A 283 -2.91 -5.09 -9.64
CA ASN A 283 -2.58 -3.66 -9.71
C ASN A 283 -1.17 -3.52 -10.31
N ILE A 284 -1.05 -2.85 -11.46
CA ILE A 284 0.24 -2.51 -12.04
C ILE A 284 0.32 -0.99 -12.17
N GLY A 285 0.99 -0.39 -11.20
CA GLY A 285 1.41 1.00 -11.17
C GLY A 285 2.92 1.11 -11.41
N THR A 286 3.63 1.89 -10.61
CA THR A 286 5.11 1.90 -10.56
C THR A 286 5.66 0.52 -10.19
N SER A 287 5.10 -0.10 -9.16
CA SER A 287 5.28 -1.50 -8.76
C SER A 287 4.08 -2.33 -9.20
N ALA A 288 4.12 -3.66 -8.98
CA ALA A 288 3.00 -4.54 -9.29
C ALA A 288 2.58 -5.36 -8.06
N GLN A 289 1.28 -5.60 -7.94
CA GLN A 289 0.70 -6.40 -6.86
C GLN A 289 -0.41 -7.29 -7.41
N LEU A 290 -0.50 -8.51 -6.89
CA LEU A 290 -1.63 -9.40 -7.08
C LEU A 290 -2.18 -9.79 -5.72
N SER A 291 -3.47 -9.60 -5.53
CA SER A 291 -4.14 -9.81 -4.26
C SER A 291 -5.41 -10.64 -4.43
N TYR A 292 -5.76 -11.38 -3.38
CA TYR A 292 -7.05 -12.04 -3.25
C TYR A 292 -7.41 -12.19 -1.77
N VAL A 293 -8.70 -12.28 -1.47
CA VAL A 293 -9.21 -12.41 -0.11
C VAL A 293 -9.66 -13.84 0.13
N GLU A 294 -9.33 -14.41 1.29
CA GLU A 294 -9.82 -15.72 1.71
C GLU A 294 -10.37 -15.67 3.13
N THR A 295 -11.34 -16.54 3.41
CA THR A 295 -11.77 -16.79 4.78
C THR A 295 -10.74 -17.71 5.44
N PRO A 296 -10.31 -17.46 6.69
CA PRO A 296 -9.38 -18.32 7.38
C PRO A 296 -9.83 -19.78 7.33
N SER A 297 -9.03 -20.66 6.74
CA SER A 297 -9.29 -22.08 6.76
C SER A 297 -8.66 -22.70 8.01
N SER A 298 -9.39 -23.57 8.67
CA SER A 298 -8.86 -24.38 9.79
C SER A 298 -7.88 -25.48 9.35
N ARG A 299 -7.43 -25.48 8.10
CA ARG A 299 -6.51 -26.48 7.56
C ARG A 299 -5.05 -26.06 7.75
N PRO A 300 -4.21 -26.96 8.31
CA PRO A 300 -2.78 -26.70 8.52
C PRO A 300 -1.95 -26.55 7.24
N ASP A 301 -2.54 -26.84 6.07
CA ASP A 301 -1.83 -26.94 4.77
C ASP A 301 -1.27 -25.61 4.22
N ASP A 302 -1.63 -24.48 4.81
CA ASP A 302 -1.12 -23.17 4.35
C ASP A 302 0.28 -22.83 4.87
N ASP A 303 0.84 -23.66 5.80
CA ASP A 303 2.18 -23.48 6.38
C ASP A 303 3.30 -24.11 5.53
N GLU A 304 2.99 -24.93 4.50
CA GLU A 304 4.02 -25.57 3.67
C GLU A 304 4.91 -24.57 2.93
N ASN A 305 4.41 -23.36 2.64
CA ASN A 305 5.19 -22.31 1.95
C ASN A 305 6.15 -21.54 2.85
N ARG A 306 6.05 -21.66 4.18
CA ARG A 306 7.03 -21.08 5.12
C ARG A 306 8.33 -21.87 5.19
N ARG A 307 8.34 -23.14 4.74
CA ARG A 307 9.50 -24.04 4.85
C ARG A 307 10.50 -23.93 3.70
N ASP A 308 10.12 -23.35 2.57
CA ASP A 308 10.99 -23.27 1.39
C ASP A 308 11.96 -22.07 1.38
N GLY A 309 12.31 -21.47 2.51
CA GLY A 309 13.43 -20.54 2.68
C GLY A 309 13.45 -19.27 1.78
N ASN A 310 12.48 -19.10 0.88
CA ASN A 310 12.51 -18.11 -0.21
C ASN A 310 11.28 -17.19 -0.26
N SER A 311 10.45 -17.14 0.79
CA SER A 311 9.07 -16.66 0.68
C SER A 311 8.75 -15.36 1.42
N TYR A 312 9.47 -14.27 1.15
CA TYR A 312 9.05 -12.92 1.57
C TYR A 312 8.25 -12.15 0.50
N SER A 313 8.04 -12.72 -0.65
CA SER A 313 7.35 -12.10 -1.79
C SER A 313 5.84 -12.31 -1.80
N PHE A 314 5.36 -13.24 -0.97
CA PHE A 314 3.95 -13.56 -0.80
C PHE A 314 3.59 -13.48 0.67
N GLU A 315 2.62 -12.64 1.01
CA GLU A 315 2.24 -12.36 2.39
C GLU A 315 0.75 -12.68 2.61
N LYS A 316 0.47 -13.33 3.73
CA LYS A 316 -0.86 -13.47 4.30
C LYS A 316 -1.05 -12.38 5.35
N ARG A 317 -1.90 -11.41 5.08
CA ARG A 317 -2.11 -10.22 5.92
C ARG A 317 -3.49 -10.23 6.56
N PRO A 318 -3.66 -9.70 7.78
CA PRO A 318 -4.99 -9.42 8.32
C PRO A 318 -5.83 -8.56 7.37
N TYR A 319 -7.12 -8.89 7.26
CA TYR A 319 -8.08 -8.13 6.47
C TYR A 319 -9.34 -7.83 7.29
N PHE A 320 -10.34 -7.21 6.68
CA PHE A 320 -11.58 -6.82 7.32
C PHE A 320 -12.50 -8.04 7.55
N GLY A 321 -13.36 -7.98 8.60
CA GLY A 321 -14.33 -9.03 8.88
C GLY A 321 -13.74 -10.41 9.17
N SER A 322 -12.57 -10.47 9.82
CA SER A 322 -11.87 -11.73 10.14
C SER A 322 -11.45 -12.54 8.90
N GLN A 323 -11.23 -11.88 7.78
CA GLN A 323 -10.68 -12.47 6.56
C GLN A 323 -9.17 -12.24 6.47
N ASP A 324 -8.52 -12.95 5.57
CA ASP A 324 -7.12 -12.77 5.22
C ASP A 324 -6.98 -12.20 3.82
N LEU A 325 -6.09 -11.21 3.65
CA LEU A 325 -5.68 -10.67 2.37
C LEU A 325 -4.33 -11.27 1.99
N TYR A 326 -4.32 -12.01 0.91
CA TYR A 326 -3.10 -12.57 0.35
C TYR A 326 -2.55 -11.61 -0.70
N VAL A 327 -1.26 -11.30 -0.60
CA VAL A 327 -0.60 -10.29 -1.44
C VAL A 327 0.71 -10.83 -1.98
N ALA A 328 0.83 -10.92 -3.29
CA ALA A 328 2.10 -11.03 -3.99
C ALA A 328 2.50 -9.62 -4.46
N ALA A 329 3.65 -9.12 -4.02
CA ALA A 329 4.11 -7.78 -4.33
C ALA A 329 5.50 -7.80 -4.97
N ALA A 330 5.60 -7.25 -6.19
CA ALA A 330 6.83 -7.04 -6.92
C ALA A 330 7.24 -5.57 -6.88
N LEU A 331 8.51 -5.28 -6.66
CA LEU A 331 9.06 -3.93 -6.80
C LEU A 331 9.03 -3.45 -8.26
N THR A 332 8.94 -4.40 -9.18
CA THR A 332 8.93 -4.17 -10.61
C THR A 332 7.50 -4.13 -11.15
N GLY A 333 7.22 -3.11 -11.94
CA GLY A 333 5.93 -2.90 -12.57
C GLY A 333 6.11 -1.97 -13.76
N GLY A 334 5.30 -0.93 -13.85
CA GLY A 334 5.37 0.09 -14.89
C GLY A 334 6.70 0.86 -14.91
N ASN A 335 7.42 0.94 -13.79
CA ASN A 335 8.73 1.57 -13.69
C ASN A 335 9.75 0.94 -14.66
N VAL A 336 9.76 -0.39 -14.80
CA VAL A 336 10.67 -1.09 -15.70
C VAL A 336 10.34 -0.77 -17.15
N PHE A 337 9.07 -0.78 -17.50
CA PHE A 337 8.62 -0.43 -18.85
C PHE A 337 8.93 1.03 -19.17
N ALA A 338 8.68 1.94 -18.23
CA ALA A 338 8.99 3.36 -18.37
C ALA A 338 10.49 3.60 -18.57
N ARG A 339 11.33 2.89 -17.79
CA ARG A 339 12.80 2.99 -17.94
C ARG A 339 13.25 2.47 -19.30
N PHE A 340 12.64 1.39 -19.80
CA PHE A 340 12.95 0.88 -21.14
C PHE A 340 12.63 1.91 -22.23
N VAL A 341 11.44 2.56 -22.15
CA VAL A 341 11.08 3.64 -23.11
C VAL A 341 12.08 4.79 -23.02
N ALA A 342 12.47 5.23 -21.81
CA ALA A 342 13.46 6.27 -21.63
C ALA A 342 14.83 5.89 -22.22
N ASN A 343 15.24 4.62 -22.10
CA ASN A 343 16.46 4.13 -22.72
C ASN A 343 16.38 4.15 -24.26
N CYS A 344 15.23 3.83 -24.85
CA CYS A 344 15.03 3.95 -26.31
C CYS A 344 15.23 5.39 -26.80
N VAL A 345 14.72 6.38 -26.03
CA VAL A 345 14.94 7.81 -26.33
C VAL A 345 16.42 8.17 -26.21
N GLN A 346 17.09 7.70 -25.16
CA GLN A 346 18.51 7.97 -24.95
C GLN A 346 19.35 7.38 -26.08
N TRP A 347 19.12 6.13 -26.49
CA TRP A 347 19.83 5.48 -27.59
C TRP A 347 19.63 6.24 -28.93
N ALA A 348 18.42 6.72 -29.20
CA ALA A 348 18.18 7.54 -30.38
C ALA A 348 19.04 8.83 -30.34
N THR A 349 19.08 9.49 -29.18
CA THR A 349 19.89 10.70 -28.95
C THR A 349 21.38 10.41 -29.11
N ASP A 350 21.90 9.33 -28.54
CA ASP A 350 23.29 8.91 -28.60
C ASP A 350 23.71 8.59 -30.04
N LEU A 351 22.75 8.11 -30.86
CA LEU A 351 22.98 7.87 -32.30
C LEU A 351 22.78 9.13 -33.16
N GLY A 352 22.60 10.31 -32.57
CA GLY A 352 22.43 11.58 -33.26
C GLY A 352 21.07 11.78 -33.93
N VAL A 353 20.05 11.00 -33.55
CA VAL A 353 18.69 11.17 -34.06
C VAL A 353 17.93 12.11 -33.09
N PRO A 354 17.56 13.34 -33.52
CA PRO A 354 16.83 14.27 -32.65
C PRO A 354 15.48 13.71 -32.30
N SER A 355 15.18 13.56 -30.99
CA SER A 355 13.84 13.20 -30.55
C SER A 355 12.97 14.46 -30.46
N THR A 356 12.06 14.65 -31.40
CA THR A 356 11.04 15.71 -31.37
C THR A 356 9.70 15.20 -30.81
N ALA A 357 9.62 13.91 -30.46
CA ALA A 357 8.40 13.30 -29.98
C ALA A 357 8.20 13.57 -28.48
N SER A 358 6.96 13.90 -28.09
CA SER A 358 6.60 13.94 -26.66
C SER A 358 6.70 12.55 -26.03
N ASP A 359 6.95 12.48 -24.72
CA ASP A 359 7.05 11.23 -23.96
C ASP A 359 5.86 10.29 -24.21
N GLY A 360 4.64 10.82 -24.24
CA GLY A 360 3.42 10.04 -24.50
C GLY A 360 3.41 9.36 -25.88
N ARG A 361 3.95 10.01 -26.92
CA ARG A 361 4.05 9.44 -28.26
C ARG A 361 5.06 8.32 -28.34
N MET A 362 6.19 8.47 -27.63
CA MET A 362 7.20 7.41 -27.57
C MET A 362 6.67 6.15 -26.87
N PHE A 363 5.93 6.31 -25.75
CA PHE A 363 5.25 5.21 -25.09
C PHE A 363 4.28 4.48 -26.04
N ALA A 364 3.44 5.24 -26.75
CA ALA A 364 2.47 4.66 -27.68
C ALA A 364 3.15 3.86 -28.80
N ASN A 365 4.26 4.37 -29.36
CA ASN A 365 5.01 3.69 -30.42
C ASN A 365 5.65 2.39 -29.91
N VAL A 366 6.30 2.42 -28.74
CA VAL A 366 6.93 1.21 -28.16
C VAL A 366 5.89 0.15 -27.83
N ILE A 367 4.72 0.53 -27.28
CA ILE A 367 3.60 -0.37 -27.05
C ILE A 367 3.10 -0.98 -28.36
N ALA A 368 2.91 -0.17 -29.40
CA ALA A 368 2.45 -0.66 -30.71
C ALA A 368 3.42 -1.66 -31.36
N MET A 369 4.74 -1.39 -31.28
CA MET A 369 5.76 -2.33 -31.76
C MET A 369 5.73 -3.65 -30.96
N GLY A 370 5.55 -3.58 -29.63
CA GLY A 370 5.44 -4.77 -28.78
C GLY A 370 4.21 -5.62 -29.10
N LEU A 371 3.07 -4.98 -29.39
CA LEU A 371 1.83 -5.69 -29.77
C LEU A 371 1.97 -6.49 -31.09
N GLN A 372 2.91 -6.12 -31.95
CA GLN A 372 3.24 -6.88 -33.16
C GLN A 372 4.19 -8.06 -32.91
N ARG A 373 4.70 -8.21 -31.70
CA ARG A 373 5.71 -9.20 -31.29
C ARG A 373 5.32 -9.96 -30.02
N THR A 374 4.04 -10.13 -29.77
CA THR A 374 3.55 -10.81 -28.55
C THR A 374 3.93 -12.28 -28.47
N ASP A 375 4.30 -12.89 -29.60
CA ASP A 375 4.76 -14.28 -29.76
C ASP A 375 6.29 -14.44 -29.66
N THR A 376 7.04 -13.35 -29.44
CA THR A 376 8.51 -13.39 -29.37
C THR A 376 9.01 -14.48 -28.40
N ALA A 377 10.05 -15.20 -28.80
CA ALA A 377 10.75 -16.16 -27.94
C ALA A 377 11.63 -15.50 -26.87
N LEU A 378 11.96 -14.19 -27.04
CA LEU A 378 12.73 -13.43 -26.06
C LEU A 378 12.01 -13.41 -24.73
N THR A 379 12.71 -13.67 -23.64
CA THR A 379 12.17 -13.65 -22.27
C THR A 379 12.87 -12.60 -21.42
N CYS A 380 12.13 -12.00 -20.50
CA CYS A 380 12.65 -11.00 -19.57
C CYS A 380 12.31 -11.39 -18.13
N ARG A 381 13.32 -11.45 -17.26
CA ARG A 381 13.16 -11.39 -15.82
C ARG A 381 13.33 -9.93 -15.39
N PRO A 382 12.28 -9.20 -15.02
CA PRO A 382 12.30 -7.73 -14.92
C PRO A 382 12.85 -7.20 -13.59
N THR A 383 13.58 -7.99 -12.82
CA THR A 383 14.06 -7.65 -11.46
C THR A 383 15.25 -6.66 -11.46
N PHE A 384 15.23 -5.67 -12.35
CA PHE A 384 16.34 -4.69 -12.50
C PHE A 384 16.54 -3.79 -11.26
N GLY A 385 15.51 -3.58 -10.45
CA GLY A 385 15.58 -2.83 -9.20
C GLY A 385 15.65 -3.71 -7.94
N GLY A 386 15.80 -5.03 -8.12
CA GLY A 386 15.73 -6.00 -7.03
C GLY A 386 14.31 -6.46 -6.71
N GLU A 387 14.21 -7.38 -5.78
CA GLU A 387 12.95 -7.85 -5.16
C GLU A 387 13.09 -7.84 -3.65
N ARG A 388 11.99 -7.55 -2.93
CA ARG A 388 12.00 -7.50 -1.45
C ARG A 388 12.38 -8.83 -0.79
N SER A 389 12.11 -9.94 -1.48
CA SER A 389 12.29 -11.31 -0.96
C SER A 389 13.66 -11.91 -1.24
N GLN A 390 14.49 -11.29 -2.07
CA GLN A 390 15.77 -11.87 -2.47
C GLN A 390 16.93 -11.21 -1.73
N SER A 391 17.91 -12.02 -1.29
CA SER A 391 19.16 -11.50 -0.78
C SER A 391 19.84 -10.62 -1.84
N ALA A 392 20.56 -9.58 -1.40
CA ALA A 392 21.15 -8.54 -2.26
C ALA A 392 22.02 -9.05 -3.44
N ASN A 393 22.40 -10.33 -3.44
CA ASN A 393 23.31 -10.94 -4.41
C ASN A 393 22.63 -11.50 -5.68
N ASN A 394 21.29 -11.54 -5.77
CA ASN A 394 20.56 -12.22 -6.87
C ASN A 394 19.55 -11.34 -7.63
N THR A 395 19.70 -10.01 -7.60
CA THR A 395 18.66 -9.07 -8.01
C THR A 395 18.94 -8.34 -9.32
N THR A 396 19.54 -9.00 -10.29
CA THR A 396 19.74 -8.43 -11.63
C THR A 396 18.62 -8.86 -12.58
N GLY A 397 18.09 -7.89 -13.32
CA GLY A 397 17.20 -8.20 -14.45
C GLY A 397 17.95 -8.97 -15.52
N GLN A 398 17.25 -9.82 -16.27
CA GLN A 398 17.84 -10.67 -17.28
C GLN A 398 16.97 -10.73 -18.54
N LEU A 399 17.63 -10.64 -19.69
CA LEU A 399 17.05 -11.00 -20.98
C LEU A 399 17.66 -12.34 -21.42
N SER A 400 16.83 -13.28 -21.86
CA SER A 400 17.25 -14.64 -22.27
C SER A 400 16.59 -15.03 -23.57
N ASN A 401 17.12 -16.09 -24.22
CA ASN A 401 16.64 -16.58 -25.50
C ASN A 401 16.79 -15.56 -26.65
N MET A 402 17.84 -14.74 -26.60
CA MET A 402 18.17 -13.80 -27.67
C MET A 402 18.67 -14.55 -28.93
N ALA A 403 18.12 -14.17 -30.07
CA ALA A 403 18.53 -14.65 -31.40
C ALA A 403 18.63 -13.46 -32.35
N MET A 404 19.24 -13.64 -33.52
CA MET A 404 19.46 -12.56 -34.48
C MET A 404 18.18 -11.89 -34.98
N ASP A 405 17.04 -12.55 -34.87
CA ASP A 405 15.73 -12.15 -35.41
C ASP A 405 14.72 -11.74 -34.36
N ASN A 406 15.06 -11.75 -33.04
CA ASN A 406 14.09 -11.54 -31.96
C ASN A 406 14.51 -10.51 -30.90
N TRP A 407 15.35 -9.53 -31.20
CA TRP A 407 15.79 -8.51 -30.26
C TRP A 407 15.55 -7.07 -30.71
N SER A 408 14.54 -6.87 -31.53
CA SER A 408 14.05 -5.54 -31.87
C SER A 408 13.44 -4.82 -30.64
N ILE A 409 13.20 -3.51 -30.75
CA ILE A 409 12.46 -2.75 -29.72
C ILE A 409 11.11 -3.41 -29.41
N GLY A 410 10.42 -3.92 -30.45
CA GLY A 410 9.17 -4.64 -30.29
C GLY A 410 9.31 -5.93 -29.49
N ASP A 411 10.33 -6.75 -29.78
CA ASP A 411 10.59 -7.99 -29.05
C ASP A 411 10.94 -7.71 -27.59
N MET A 412 11.83 -6.72 -27.35
CA MET A 412 12.21 -6.33 -25.99
C MET A 412 11.01 -5.80 -25.19
N SER A 413 10.18 -4.93 -25.78
CA SER A 413 9.01 -4.40 -25.09
C SER A 413 7.97 -5.48 -24.77
N ALA A 414 7.74 -6.44 -25.68
CA ALA A 414 6.87 -7.58 -25.45
C ALA A 414 7.42 -8.50 -24.34
N ALA A 415 8.71 -8.82 -24.39
CA ALA A 415 9.37 -9.63 -23.36
C ALA A 415 9.32 -8.98 -21.98
N ILE A 416 9.55 -7.67 -21.88
CA ILE A 416 9.47 -6.92 -20.63
C ILE A 416 8.05 -6.93 -20.08
N ALA A 417 7.04 -6.61 -20.90
CA ALA A 417 5.65 -6.57 -20.45
C ALA A 417 5.16 -7.96 -20.00
N ARG A 418 5.48 -9.01 -20.76
CA ARG A 418 5.22 -10.40 -20.37
C ARG A 418 5.94 -10.77 -19.08
N GLY A 419 7.21 -10.40 -18.97
CA GLY A 419 8.04 -10.65 -17.78
C GLY A 419 7.48 -10.02 -16.51
N ILE A 420 6.96 -8.79 -16.58
CA ILE A 420 6.30 -8.12 -15.42
C ILE A 420 5.12 -8.96 -14.93
N VAL A 421 4.26 -9.43 -15.85
CA VAL A 421 3.08 -10.25 -15.49
C VAL A 421 3.51 -11.61 -14.96
N THR A 422 4.42 -12.30 -15.65
CA THR A 422 4.91 -13.63 -15.24
C THR A 422 5.60 -13.58 -13.89
N ASN A 423 6.49 -12.59 -13.65
CA ASN A 423 7.17 -12.42 -12.36
C ASN A 423 6.16 -12.28 -11.22
N LEU A 424 5.11 -11.49 -11.41
CA LEU A 424 4.07 -11.30 -10.39
C LEU A 424 3.32 -12.60 -10.06
N ILE A 425 3.01 -13.41 -11.06
CA ILE A 425 2.35 -14.71 -10.87
C ILE A 425 3.27 -15.74 -10.21
N GLU A 426 4.56 -15.73 -10.55
CA GLU A 426 5.56 -16.64 -9.96
C GLU A 426 5.81 -16.40 -8.47
N LEU A 427 5.48 -15.21 -7.96
CA LEU A 427 5.50 -14.92 -6.52
C LEU A 427 4.41 -15.67 -5.75
N LEU A 428 3.36 -16.14 -6.42
CA LEU A 428 2.29 -16.92 -5.78
C LEU A 428 2.74 -18.36 -5.53
N PRO A 429 2.21 -19.02 -4.48
CA PRO A 429 2.36 -20.46 -4.29
C PRO A 429 1.93 -21.25 -5.53
N LYS A 430 2.66 -22.30 -5.88
CA LYS A 430 2.36 -23.13 -7.09
C LYS A 430 0.92 -23.62 -7.15
N ARG A 431 0.36 -24.03 -6.01
CA ARG A 431 -1.05 -24.42 -5.90
C ARG A 431 -1.97 -23.28 -6.34
N LYS A 432 -1.70 -22.03 -5.91
CA LYS A 432 -2.53 -20.87 -6.25
C LYS A 432 -2.36 -20.43 -7.70
N GLN A 433 -1.13 -20.52 -8.23
CA GLN A 433 -0.90 -20.32 -9.69
C GLN A 433 -1.75 -21.27 -10.52
N ILE A 434 -1.79 -22.55 -10.13
CA ILE A 434 -2.60 -23.57 -10.80
C ILE A 434 -4.09 -23.28 -10.65
N GLU A 435 -4.54 -22.87 -9.48
CA GLU A 435 -5.94 -22.55 -9.21
C GLU A 435 -6.43 -21.38 -10.06
N LEU A 436 -5.67 -20.28 -10.12
CA LEU A 436 -5.99 -19.11 -10.92
C LEU A 436 -6.01 -19.41 -12.43
N ARG A 437 -5.15 -20.33 -12.90
CA ARG A 437 -5.10 -20.78 -14.30
C ARG A 437 -6.11 -21.89 -14.62
N ARG A 438 -6.48 -22.75 -13.64
CA ARG A 438 -7.25 -23.99 -13.87
C ARG A 438 -8.74 -23.89 -13.56
N ARG A 439 -9.29 -22.82 -13.02
CA ARG A 439 -10.74 -22.78 -12.72
C ARG A 439 -11.65 -23.02 -13.94
N ARG A 440 -11.12 -23.80 -14.91
CA ARG A 440 -11.85 -24.33 -16.06
C ARG A 440 -12.79 -25.49 -15.73
N PHE A 441 -12.51 -26.33 -14.70
CA PHE A 441 -13.29 -27.56 -14.50
C PHE A 441 -13.13 -28.09 -13.07
N CYS A 442 -14.18 -28.01 -12.29
CA CYS A 442 -14.48 -29.02 -11.28
C CYS A 442 -15.54 -29.94 -11.86
N PRO A 443 -15.19 -31.16 -12.35
CA PRO A 443 -16.15 -32.11 -12.92
C PRO A 443 -17.13 -32.65 -11.88
N THR A 444 -16.82 -32.53 -10.58
CA THR A 444 -17.60 -33.06 -9.44
C THR A 444 -18.82 -32.22 -9.05
N LEU A 445 -18.97 -30.99 -9.58
CA LEU A 445 -20.13 -30.14 -9.30
C LEU A 445 -21.29 -30.28 -10.33
N LYS A 446 -21.35 -31.35 -11.09
CA LYS A 446 -22.49 -31.65 -11.97
C LYS A 446 -23.81 -31.98 -11.22
N LEU A 447 -23.77 -32.07 -9.87
CA LEU A 447 -24.93 -32.56 -9.10
C LEU A 447 -25.79 -31.48 -8.42
N VAL A 448 -25.45 -30.18 -8.59
CA VAL A 448 -26.34 -29.11 -8.08
C VAL A 448 -26.64 -28.15 -9.21
N ALA A 449 -27.70 -28.46 -9.95
CA ALA A 449 -28.12 -27.79 -11.18
C ALA A 449 -28.60 -26.33 -11.00
N ASN A 450 -28.41 -25.70 -9.85
CA ASN A 450 -28.88 -24.34 -9.55
C ASN A 450 -27.82 -23.39 -8.99
N LEU A 451 -26.53 -23.79 -8.88
CA LEU A 451 -25.48 -22.80 -8.58
C LEU A 451 -24.99 -22.19 -9.89
N LYS A 452 -25.36 -20.94 -10.13
CA LYS A 452 -24.76 -20.09 -11.16
C LYS A 452 -23.23 -20.22 -11.05
N ARG A 453 -22.57 -20.65 -12.12
CA ARG A 453 -21.12 -20.80 -12.25
C ARG A 453 -20.44 -19.59 -11.63
N ALA A 454 -19.68 -19.80 -10.57
CA ALA A 454 -18.77 -18.81 -10.04
C ALA A 454 -17.67 -18.61 -11.10
N VAL A 455 -17.75 -17.50 -11.81
CA VAL A 455 -16.71 -17.08 -12.75
C VAL A 455 -15.65 -16.38 -11.93
N CYS A 456 -14.45 -16.93 -11.85
CA CYS A 456 -13.33 -16.20 -11.28
C CYS A 456 -13.16 -14.90 -12.07
N ARG A 457 -13.33 -13.78 -11.43
CA ARG A 457 -13.13 -12.45 -12.02
C ARG A 457 -11.73 -11.98 -11.69
N VAL A 458 -11.07 -11.36 -12.65
CA VAL A 458 -9.82 -10.64 -12.41
C VAL A 458 -10.10 -9.16 -12.58
N LEU A 459 -9.89 -8.41 -11.52
CA LEU A 459 -10.04 -6.95 -11.53
C LEU A 459 -8.66 -6.33 -11.71
N GLY A 460 -8.47 -5.57 -12.78
CA GLY A 460 -7.22 -4.94 -13.16
C GLY A 460 -7.22 -3.44 -12.87
N SER A 461 -6.23 -2.94 -12.14
CA SER A 461 -6.09 -1.51 -11.78
C SER A 461 -4.62 -1.05 -11.91
N GLY A 462 -4.40 0.23 -11.66
CA GLY A 462 -3.09 0.87 -11.72
C GLY A 462 -2.79 1.52 -13.07
N ASN A 463 -2.16 2.70 -13.00
CA ASN A 463 -1.96 3.56 -14.17
C ASN A 463 -1.16 2.90 -15.29
N ALA A 464 -0.17 2.06 -14.98
CA ALA A 464 0.59 1.36 -16.00
C ALA A 464 -0.29 0.33 -16.73
N LEU A 465 -1.09 -0.47 -16.01
CA LEU A 465 -2.00 -1.43 -16.64
C LEU A 465 -3.07 -0.72 -17.47
N LEU A 466 -3.70 0.33 -16.92
CA LEU A 466 -4.81 1.03 -17.58
C LEU A 466 -4.40 1.75 -18.88
N ARG A 467 -3.12 2.17 -18.98
CA ARG A 467 -2.62 2.94 -20.13
C ARG A 467 -1.76 2.14 -21.08
N ASN A 468 -1.42 0.89 -20.77
CA ASN A 468 -0.53 0.06 -21.59
C ASN A 468 -1.25 -1.18 -22.12
N ALA A 469 -1.69 -1.11 -23.38
CA ALA A 469 -2.41 -2.21 -24.06
C ALA A 469 -1.57 -3.50 -24.14
N LEU A 470 -0.24 -3.42 -24.15
CA LEU A 470 0.63 -4.58 -24.16
C LEU A 470 0.63 -5.31 -22.80
N LEU A 471 0.62 -4.57 -21.68
CA LEU A 471 0.40 -5.17 -20.35
C LEU A 471 -0.98 -5.78 -20.24
N GLN A 472 -2.02 -5.10 -20.74
CA GLN A 472 -3.39 -5.64 -20.77
C GLN A 472 -3.46 -6.95 -21.55
N HIS A 473 -2.80 -7.03 -22.71
CA HIS A 473 -2.71 -8.25 -23.52
C HIS A 473 -2.14 -9.42 -22.72
N PHE A 474 -0.99 -9.23 -22.05
CA PHE A 474 -0.36 -10.32 -21.30
C PHE A 474 -1.11 -10.68 -20.02
N VAL A 475 -1.71 -9.72 -19.32
CA VAL A 475 -2.60 -10.02 -18.18
C VAL A 475 -3.80 -10.83 -18.66
N GLN A 476 -4.46 -10.45 -19.77
CA GLN A 476 -5.59 -11.21 -20.29
C GLN A 476 -5.17 -12.61 -20.74
N ALA A 477 -4.00 -12.76 -21.37
CA ALA A 477 -3.48 -14.06 -21.80
C ALA A 477 -3.18 -14.98 -20.61
N GLU A 478 -2.60 -14.43 -19.54
CA GLU A 478 -2.24 -15.20 -18.35
C GLU A 478 -3.46 -15.73 -17.58
N PHE A 479 -4.52 -14.94 -17.51
CA PHE A 479 -5.73 -15.31 -16.79
C PHE A 479 -6.82 -15.94 -17.67
N ALA A 480 -6.57 -16.14 -18.97
CA ALA A 480 -7.54 -16.78 -19.86
C ALA A 480 -7.94 -18.17 -19.34
N PRO A 481 -9.23 -18.56 -19.39
CA PRO A 481 -10.33 -17.87 -20.04
C PRO A 481 -11.09 -16.86 -19.16
N ASN A 482 -10.60 -16.53 -17.96
CA ASN A 482 -11.26 -15.56 -17.09
C ASN A 482 -11.15 -14.17 -17.72
N ALA A 483 -12.25 -13.42 -17.70
CA ALA A 483 -12.24 -12.06 -18.19
C ALA A 483 -11.52 -11.13 -17.20
N VAL A 484 -10.61 -10.31 -17.70
CA VAL A 484 -9.99 -9.24 -16.94
C VAL A 484 -10.83 -7.97 -17.09
N VAL A 485 -11.36 -7.45 -15.99
CA VAL A 485 -12.13 -6.20 -15.98
C VAL A 485 -11.20 -5.08 -15.52
N LEU A 486 -10.95 -4.11 -16.40
CA LEU A 486 -10.12 -2.94 -16.08
C LEU A 486 -10.93 -1.93 -15.27
N CYS A 487 -10.40 -1.58 -14.10
CA CYS A 487 -11.06 -0.74 -13.11
C CYS A 487 -10.31 0.58 -12.96
N ARG A 488 -10.97 1.68 -13.27
CA ARG A 488 -10.39 3.03 -13.14
C ARG A 488 -10.53 3.61 -11.74
N GLU A 489 -11.44 3.06 -10.94
CA GLU A 489 -11.83 3.59 -9.64
C GLU A 489 -11.55 2.55 -8.55
N SER A 490 -10.41 2.65 -7.91
CA SER A 490 -10.14 2.05 -6.61
C SER A 490 -9.64 3.16 -5.68
N ASP A 491 -10.57 3.85 -5.01
CA ASP A 491 -10.23 4.95 -4.11
C ASP A 491 -10.14 4.43 -2.67
N ALA A 492 -8.93 4.46 -2.11
CA ALA A 492 -8.70 3.99 -0.75
C ALA A 492 -9.48 4.81 0.29
N ALA A 493 -9.70 6.11 0.05
CA ALA A 493 -10.51 6.95 0.94
C ALA A 493 -11.97 6.44 1.00
N VAL A 494 -12.53 6.04 -0.15
CA VAL A 494 -13.85 5.39 -0.21
C VAL A 494 -13.81 4.05 0.54
N GLY A 495 -12.76 3.26 0.32
CA GLY A 495 -12.55 1.99 1.03
C GLY A 495 -12.52 2.16 2.56
N ALA A 496 -11.81 3.17 3.06
CA ALA A 496 -11.79 3.47 4.50
C ALA A 496 -13.19 3.81 5.04
N ALA A 497 -13.96 4.63 4.31
CA ALA A 497 -15.35 4.93 4.69
C ALA A 497 -16.25 3.67 4.68
N LEU A 498 -16.06 2.77 3.68
CA LEU A 498 -16.79 1.49 3.60
C LEU A 498 -16.48 0.57 4.78
N VAL A 499 -15.23 0.54 5.28
CA VAL A 499 -14.89 -0.24 6.49
C VAL A 499 -15.72 0.25 7.68
N VAL A 500 -15.85 1.56 7.86
CA VAL A 500 -16.66 2.13 8.95
C VAL A 500 -18.14 1.77 8.78
N LEU A 501 -18.66 1.83 7.56
CA LEU A 501 -20.08 1.49 7.28
C LEU A 501 -20.39 0.00 7.46
N GLN A 502 -19.44 -0.89 7.18
CA GLN A 502 -19.65 -2.35 7.20
C GLN A 502 -19.19 -3.02 8.49
N TYR A 503 -18.13 -2.53 9.10
CA TYR A 503 -17.44 -3.16 10.23
C TYR A 503 -17.25 -2.24 11.43
N GLY A 504 -17.65 -0.96 11.32
CA GLY A 504 -17.47 0.02 12.38
C GLY A 504 -18.23 -0.38 13.65
N ALA A 505 -17.56 -0.28 14.80
CA ALA A 505 -18.22 -0.41 16.08
C ALA A 505 -19.30 0.69 16.20
N PRO A 506 -20.52 0.36 16.66
CA PRO A 506 -21.51 1.40 16.92
C PRO A 506 -20.95 2.40 17.95
N SER A 507 -21.17 3.69 17.69
CA SER A 507 -20.93 4.71 18.70
C SER A 507 -21.87 4.46 19.87
N ILE A 508 -21.33 4.18 21.05
CA ILE A 508 -22.05 3.97 22.30
C ILE A 508 -22.73 5.26 22.72
#